data_de1b8ac2176381730528156306815a27
#
_entry.id   de1b8ac2176381730528156306815a27
#
_cell.length_a   1.000
_cell.length_b   1.000
_cell.length_c   1.000
_cell.angle_alpha   90.00
_cell.angle_beta   90.00
_cell.angle_gamma   90.00
#
_symmetry.space_group_name_H-M   'P 1'
#
loop_
_entity.id
_entity.type
_entity.pdbx_description
1 polymer ?
#
loop_
_entity_poly.entity_id
_entity_poly.type
_entity_poly.pdbx_seq_one_letter_code
_entity_poly.pdbx_strand_id
1 'polypeptide(L)'
;AVTILLGDAVVEAGRLVPIGMADPLADHPFVAALAASPFVPPAPDGVDRGELRELVRRGDVIEEEGIFYAASAIEEAARLAARLLDDEPEGFTVSAFREAAGNTRKHTMPLLSHLDSTGVTRRREDVRIAGPRLPDA
;
A
#
# COMPACT_ATOMS: atom_id res chain seq x y z
N ALA A 1 -27.19 0.93 16.06
CA ALA A 1 -26.67 0.67 15.65
C ALA A 1 -26.53 0.81 15.80
N VAL A 2 -26.66 0.94 15.80
CA VAL A 2 -26.22 0.61 15.49
C VAL A 2 -25.96 0.75 15.43
N THR A 3 -26.03 0.90 15.68
CA THR A 3 -25.49 0.66 15.36
C THR A 3 -25.09 0.74 15.41
N ILE A 4 -25.09 0.92 15.73
CA ILE A 4 -24.54 0.74 15.45
C ILE A 4 -24.10 0.68 15.46
N LEU A 5 -24.00 0.79 15.84
CA LEU A 5 -23.36 0.46 15.52
C LEU A 5 -23.00 0.38 15.27
N LEU A 6 -23.08 0.55 15.51
CA LEU A 6 -22.62 0.27 14.94
C LEU A 6 -22.18 0.06 14.56
N GLY A 7 -22.20 -0.09 15.05
CA GLY A 7 -21.46 -0.37 14.43
C GLY A 7 -21.64 -0.66 13.88
N ASP A 8 -22.06 -0.30 14.08
CA ASP A 8 -22.03 -0.61 13.27
C ASP A 8 -22.62 -0.50 12.78
N ALA A 9 -23.03 -0.46 12.94
CA ALA A 9 -23.27 -0.38 12.30
C ALA A 9 -23.77 0.03 12.23
N VAL A 10 -24.53 0.29 12.13
CA VAL A 10 -24.81 0.39 11.79
C VAL A 10 -25.50 0.69 11.66
N VAL A 11 -25.88 1.15 11.81
CA VAL A 11 -26.29 1.15 11.43
C VAL A 11 -26.81 1.18 11.29
N GLU A 12 -27.03 1.36 10.96
CA GLU A 12 -27.34 0.97 10.62
C GLU A 12 -27.81 0.98 10.29
N ALA A 13 -28.50 1.48 10.89
CA ALA A 13 -28.57 1.33 10.35
C ALA A 13 -28.91 1.37 9.97
N GLY A 14 -29.04 1.47 10.39
CA GLY A 14 -28.76 1.40 9.84
C GLY A 14 -28.77 1.29 9.33
N ARG A 15 -28.79 1.34 9.35
CA ARG A 15 -28.38 1.11 8.71
C ARG A 15 -27.88 0.68 8.48
N LEU A 16 -28.01 0.84 8.68
CA LEU A 16 -27.11 0.35 8.33
C LEU A 16 -26.79 -0.06 7.94
N VAL A 17 -26.91 -0.37 8.41
CA VAL A 17 -26.31 -0.81 7.83
C VAL A 17 -26.12 -1.35 7.89
N PRO A 18 -26.15 -1.54 7.88
CA PRO A 18 -25.67 -1.98 7.83
C PRO A 18 -25.27 -2.23 7.91
N ILE A 19 -24.92 -2.12 8.20
CA ILE A 19 -24.44 -2.40 8.03
C ILE A 19 -24.56 -2.90 7.47
N GLY A 20 -24.71 -2.93 7.60
CA GLY A 20 -24.95 -3.51 6.85
C GLY A 20 -24.87 -4.09 5.92
N MET A 21 -25.19 -3.57 5.22
CA MET A 21 -24.80 -4.22 4.04
C MET A 21 -23.32 -4.40 4.01
N ALA A 22 -22.87 -5.62 4.10
CA ALA A 22 -21.48 -5.96 3.98
C ALA A 22 -21.02 -5.69 2.56
N ASP A 23 -19.88 -5.04 2.42
CA ASP A 23 -19.22 -4.86 1.14
C ASP A 23 -18.57 -6.20 0.77
N PRO A 24 -18.92 -6.80 -0.39
CA PRO A 24 -18.35 -8.11 -0.75
C PRO A 24 -16.84 -8.08 -0.97
N LEU A 25 -16.24 -6.91 -1.15
CA LEU A 25 -14.80 -6.78 -1.31
C LEU A 25 -14.09 -6.39 -0.02
N ALA A 26 -14.83 -6.10 1.05
CA ALA A 26 -14.22 -5.91 2.36
C ALA A 26 -13.58 -7.24 2.78
N ASP A 27 -12.41 -7.21 3.33
CA ASP A 27 -11.69 -8.41 3.76
C ASP A 27 -11.42 -9.39 2.62
N HIS A 28 -11.23 -8.88 1.41
CA HIS A 28 -10.92 -9.74 0.27
C HIS A 28 -9.63 -10.52 0.54
N PRO A 29 -9.61 -11.85 0.28
CA PRO A 29 -8.43 -12.67 0.58
C PRO A 29 -7.15 -12.19 -0.08
N PHE A 30 -7.25 -11.63 -1.29
CA PHE A 30 -6.07 -11.15 -1.99
C PHE A 30 -5.48 -9.93 -1.28
N VAL A 31 -6.34 -9.02 -0.79
CA VAL A 31 -5.85 -7.86 -0.02
C VAL A 31 -5.16 -8.33 1.25
N ALA A 32 -5.72 -9.33 1.93
CA ALA A 32 -5.10 -9.89 3.13
C ALA A 32 -3.75 -10.51 2.81
N ALA A 33 -3.65 -11.22 1.69
CA ALA A 33 -2.39 -11.83 1.27
C ALA A 33 -1.34 -10.78 0.94
N LEU A 34 -1.74 -9.68 0.29
CA LEU A 34 -0.84 -8.59 -0.02
C LEU A 34 -0.35 -7.90 1.26
N ALA A 35 -1.25 -7.69 2.21
CA ALA A 35 -0.89 -7.05 3.47
C ALA A 35 0.05 -7.93 4.31
N ALA A 36 -0.13 -9.25 4.23
CA ALA A 36 0.71 -10.20 4.96
C ALA A 36 2.12 -10.27 4.39
N SER A 37 2.31 -9.90 3.12
CA SER A 37 3.61 -9.93 2.46
C SER A 37 3.83 -8.61 1.74
N PRO A 38 4.01 -7.51 2.47
CA PRO A 38 3.92 -6.17 1.90
C PRO A 38 4.97 -5.87 0.84
N PHE A 39 6.18 -6.38 1.00
CA PHE A 39 7.29 -6.04 0.09
C PHE A 39 7.65 -7.16 -0.87
N VAL A 40 7.00 -8.33 -0.75
CA VAL A 40 7.13 -9.44 -1.70
C VAL A 40 5.71 -9.94 -1.99
N PRO A 41 4.88 -9.12 -2.62
CA PRO A 41 3.46 -9.48 -2.78
C PRO A 41 3.25 -10.62 -3.75
N PRO A 42 2.24 -11.47 -3.49
CA PRO A 42 1.90 -12.54 -4.42
C PRO A 42 1.26 -11.98 -5.70
N ALA A 43 1.33 -12.77 -6.77
CA ALA A 43 0.65 -12.44 -8.00
C ALA A 43 -0.85 -12.65 -7.83
N PRO A 44 -1.70 -11.97 -8.64
CA PRO A 44 -3.16 -12.08 -8.51
C PRO A 44 -3.73 -13.33 -9.19
N ASP A 45 -3.02 -14.44 -9.12
CA ASP A 45 -3.45 -15.68 -9.74
C ASP A 45 -4.75 -16.16 -9.09
N GLY A 46 -5.75 -16.47 -9.90
CA GLY A 46 -7.02 -16.94 -9.41
C GLY A 46 -7.96 -15.85 -8.90
N VAL A 47 -7.54 -14.60 -8.93
CA VAL A 47 -8.39 -13.48 -8.53
C VAL A 47 -9.27 -13.07 -9.72
N ASP A 48 -10.56 -12.86 -9.47
CA ASP A 48 -11.48 -12.38 -10.51
C ASP A 48 -11.03 -11.01 -11.00
N ARG A 49 -10.97 -10.84 -12.32
CA ARG A 49 -10.45 -9.60 -12.91
C ARG A 49 -11.30 -8.39 -12.57
N GLY A 50 -12.63 -8.58 -12.51
CA GLY A 50 -13.53 -7.49 -12.16
C GLY A 50 -13.33 -7.05 -10.72
N GLU A 51 -13.17 -8.01 -9.80
CA GLU A 51 -12.90 -7.71 -8.41
C GLU A 51 -11.55 -7.03 -8.25
N LEU A 52 -10.53 -7.49 -8.97
CA LEU A 52 -9.21 -6.90 -8.91
C LEU A 52 -9.25 -5.43 -9.35
N ARG A 53 -9.93 -5.17 -10.48
CA ARG A 53 -10.07 -3.80 -10.96
C ARG A 53 -10.78 -2.91 -9.96
N GLU A 54 -11.80 -3.45 -9.31
CA GLU A 54 -12.56 -2.68 -8.32
C GLU A 54 -11.68 -2.38 -7.09
N LEU A 55 -10.89 -3.34 -6.64
CA LEU A 55 -9.98 -3.13 -5.51
C LEU A 55 -8.96 -2.03 -5.84
N VAL A 56 -8.45 -2.01 -7.06
CA VAL A 56 -7.52 -0.97 -7.50
C VAL A 56 -8.23 0.37 -7.57
N ARG A 57 -9.44 0.39 -8.14
CA ARG A 57 -10.21 1.63 -8.26
C ARG A 57 -10.52 2.24 -6.89
N ARG A 58 -10.78 1.39 -5.90
CA ARG A 58 -11.10 1.85 -4.53
C ARG A 58 -9.86 2.27 -3.75
N GLY A 59 -8.68 1.96 -4.25
CA GLY A 59 -7.44 2.27 -3.57
C GLY A 59 -7.02 1.26 -2.51
N ASP A 60 -7.72 0.13 -2.40
CA ASP A 60 -7.33 -0.94 -1.48
C ASP A 60 -6.10 -1.68 -1.97
N VAL A 61 -5.92 -1.72 -3.29
CA VAL A 61 -4.79 -2.33 -3.97
C VAL A 61 -4.18 -1.29 -4.90
N ILE A 62 -2.86 -1.19 -4.87
CA ILE A 62 -2.12 -0.27 -5.74
C ILE A 62 -1.38 -1.12 -6.77
N GLU A 63 -1.59 -0.82 -8.04
CA GLU A 63 -0.85 -1.47 -9.12
C GLU A 63 0.26 -0.55 -9.61
N GLU A 64 1.47 -1.08 -9.69
CA GLU A 64 2.60 -0.33 -10.18
C GLU A 64 3.47 -1.27 -11.02
N GLU A 65 3.61 -0.99 -12.31
CA GLU A 65 4.45 -1.76 -13.23
C GLU A 65 4.12 -3.26 -13.21
N GLY A 66 2.83 -3.57 -13.12
CA GLY A 66 2.36 -4.96 -13.14
C GLY A 66 2.44 -5.69 -11.82
N ILE A 67 2.91 -5.04 -10.76
CA ILE A 67 2.95 -5.60 -9.42
C ILE A 67 1.83 -4.97 -8.59
N PHE A 68 1.15 -5.78 -7.78
CA PHE A 68 0.03 -5.33 -6.95
C PHE A 68 0.47 -5.32 -5.49
N TYR A 69 0.21 -4.21 -4.81
CA TYR A 69 0.57 -4.00 -3.41
C TYR A 69 -0.68 -3.63 -2.62
N ALA A 70 -0.74 -4.02 -1.35
CA ALA A 70 -1.78 -3.51 -0.45
C ALA A 70 -1.51 -2.01 -0.22
N ALA A 71 -2.57 -1.23 -0.01
CA ALA A 71 -2.41 0.18 0.33
C ALA A 71 -1.54 0.34 1.58
N SER A 72 -1.70 -0.56 2.56
CA SER A 72 -0.89 -0.54 3.77
C SER A 72 0.59 -0.78 3.49
N ALA A 73 0.92 -1.56 2.46
CA ALA A 73 2.32 -1.79 2.08
C ALA A 73 2.96 -0.50 1.57
N ILE A 74 2.20 0.31 0.85
CA ILE A 74 2.71 1.61 0.38
C ILE A 74 3.03 2.51 1.58
N GLU A 75 2.17 2.52 2.60
CA GLU A 75 2.42 3.30 3.81
C GLU A 75 3.67 2.80 4.54
N GLU A 76 3.83 1.48 4.61
CA GLU A 76 5.03 0.92 5.23
C GLU A 76 6.28 1.27 4.44
N ALA A 77 6.19 1.26 3.11
CA ALA A 77 7.31 1.65 2.25
C ALA A 77 7.67 3.12 2.46
N ALA A 78 6.67 3.98 2.61
CA ALA A 78 6.90 5.40 2.86
C ALA A 78 7.61 5.61 4.20
N ARG A 79 7.19 4.87 5.23
CA ARG A 79 7.84 4.97 6.55
C ARG A 79 9.27 4.40 6.51
N LEU A 80 9.48 3.35 5.73
CA LEU A 80 10.82 2.80 5.56
C LEU A 80 11.74 3.82 4.89
N ALA A 81 11.23 4.50 3.85
CA ALA A 81 11.98 5.57 3.18
C ALA A 81 12.33 6.67 4.18
N ALA A 82 11.37 7.05 5.04
CA ALA A 82 11.59 8.08 6.04
C ALA A 82 12.70 7.68 7.02
N ARG A 83 12.73 6.41 7.44
CA ARG A 83 13.78 5.92 8.34
C ARG A 83 15.14 5.94 7.67
N LEU A 84 15.20 5.54 6.40
CA LEU A 84 16.47 5.56 5.67
C LEU A 84 17.00 6.98 5.51
N LEU A 85 16.10 7.93 5.26
CA LEU A 85 16.48 9.33 5.12
C LEU A 85 16.83 9.98 6.46
N ASP A 86 16.29 9.46 7.54
CA ASP A 86 16.66 9.91 8.88
C ASP A 86 18.13 9.59 9.15
N ASP A 87 18.57 8.39 8.74
CA ASP A 87 19.95 7.96 8.89
C ASP A 87 20.87 8.63 7.88
N GLU A 88 20.40 8.81 6.63
CA GLU A 88 21.19 9.40 5.55
C GLU A 88 20.36 10.44 4.81
N PRO A 89 20.31 11.68 5.35
CA PRO A 89 19.47 12.72 4.75
C PRO A 89 19.83 13.09 3.32
N GLU A 90 21.05 12.75 2.88
CA GLU A 90 21.51 13.05 1.52
C GLU A 90 20.91 12.12 0.49
N GLY A 91 20.30 11.03 0.92
CA GLY A 91 19.62 10.11 0.04
C GLY A 91 20.00 8.65 0.29
N PHE A 92 19.12 7.76 -0.17
CA PHE A 92 19.37 6.32 -0.11
C PHE A 92 19.35 5.74 -1.53
N THR A 93 20.10 4.66 -1.72
CA THR A 93 20.14 3.97 -3.01
C THR A 93 19.02 2.94 -3.10
N VAL A 94 18.75 2.47 -4.33
CA VAL A 94 17.82 1.35 -4.53
C VAL A 94 18.28 0.14 -3.72
N SER A 95 19.59 -0.13 -3.69
CA SER A 95 20.11 -1.27 -2.94
C SER A 95 19.86 -1.14 -1.45
N ALA A 96 20.01 0.05 -0.89
CA ALA A 96 19.76 0.28 0.54
C ALA A 96 18.29 0.01 0.87
N PHE A 97 17.37 0.49 0.02
CA PHE A 97 15.95 0.24 0.24
C PHE A 97 15.63 -1.25 0.10
N ARG A 98 16.18 -1.88 -0.93
CA ARG A 98 15.97 -3.31 -1.17
C ARG A 98 16.43 -4.16 0.02
N GLU A 99 17.59 -3.85 0.57
CA GLU A 99 18.12 -4.58 1.73
C GLU A 99 17.23 -4.36 2.96
N ALA A 100 16.82 -3.12 3.20
CA ALA A 100 15.96 -2.81 4.34
C ALA A 100 14.59 -3.44 4.22
N ALA A 101 14.04 -3.51 3.01
CA ALA A 101 12.74 -4.12 2.76
C ALA A 101 12.81 -5.65 2.73
N GLY A 102 14.01 -6.21 2.54
CA GLY A 102 14.17 -7.66 2.45
C GLY A 102 13.59 -8.25 1.18
N ASN A 103 13.61 -7.49 0.09
CA ASN A 103 13.01 -7.96 -1.16
C ASN A 103 14.01 -7.91 -2.32
N THR A 104 13.50 -8.04 -3.55
CA THR A 104 14.32 -8.02 -4.76
C THR A 104 14.09 -6.73 -5.52
N ARG A 105 14.96 -6.46 -6.49
CA ARG A 105 14.84 -5.29 -7.34
C ARG A 105 13.48 -5.26 -8.06
N LYS A 106 12.98 -6.43 -8.46
CA LYS A 106 11.68 -6.54 -9.15
C LYS A 106 10.56 -5.91 -8.32
N HIS A 107 10.59 -6.09 -7.01
CA HIS A 107 9.56 -5.57 -6.12
C HIS A 107 9.90 -4.19 -5.55
N THR A 108 11.20 -3.85 -5.50
CA THR A 108 11.65 -2.55 -5.00
C THR A 108 11.38 -1.43 -5.99
N MET A 109 11.67 -1.66 -7.28
CA MET A 109 11.57 -0.58 -8.26
C MET A 109 10.16 -0.02 -8.40
N PRO A 110 9.10 -0.87 -8.48
CA PRO A 110 7.75 -0.31 -8.55
C PRO A 110 7.36 0.46 -7.29
N LEU A 111 7.80 0.00 -6.11
CA LEU A 111 7.54 0.72 -4.86
C LEU A 111 8.16 2.11 -4.91
N LEU A 112 9.43 2.21 -5.31
CA LEU A 112 10.10 3.50 -5.38
C LEU A 112 9.48 4.40 -6.44
N SER A 113 9.09 3.83 -7.59
CA SER A 113 8.37 4.59 -8.61
C SER A 113 7.09 5.19 -8.07
N HIS A 114 6.35 4.41 -7.29
CA HIS A 114 5.11 4.89 -6.70
C HIS A 114 5.38 6.01 -5.69
N LEU A 115 6.37 5.83 -4.81
CA LEU A 115 6.72 6.85 -3.83
C LEU A 115 7.18 8.14 -4.52
N ASP A 116 7.94 8.02 -5.61
CA ASP A 116 8.35 9.19 -6.39
C ASP A 116 7.14 9.91 -6.98
N SER A 117 6.22 9.15 -7.58
CA SER A 117 5.07 9.75 -8.27
C SER A 117 4.09 10.40 -7.31
N THR A 118 4.03 9.94 -6.07
CA THR A 118 3.10 10.48 -5.07
C THR A 118 3.76 11.56 -4.19
N GLY A 119 5.03 11.86 -4.40
CA GLY A 119 5.69 12.94 -3.68
C GLY A 119 6.28 12.56 -2.33
N VAL A 120 6.31 11.27 -2.01
CA VAL A 120 6.94 10.79 -0.77
C VAL A 120 8.47 10.92 -0.89
N THR A 121 9.01 10.55 -2.06
CA THR A 121 10.42 10.66 -2.34
C THR A 121 10.62 11.41 -3.65
N ARG A 122 11.86 11.80 -3.91
CA ARG A 122 12.26 12.40 -5.17
C ARG A 122 13.56 11.73 -5.62
N ARG A 123 13.62 11.42 -6.90
CA ARG A 123 14.84 10.87 -7.47
C ARG A 123 15.85 11.97 -7.71
N ARG A 124 17.09 11.74 -7.27
CA ARG A 124 18.20 12.63 -7.52
C ARG A 124 19.38 11.79 -7.94
N GLU A 125 19.63 11.71 -9.25
CA GLU A 125 20.64 10.85 -9.83
C GLU A 125 20.35 9.38 -9.46
N ASP A 126 21.20 8.70 -8.70
CA ASP A 126 21.00 7.31 -8.34
C ASP A 126 20.49 7.13 -6.90
N VAL A 127 20.07 8.21 -6.25
CA VAL A 127 19.53 8.14 -4.89
C VAL A 127 18.13 8.74 -4.84
N ARG A 128 17.41 8.41 -3.75
CA ARG A 128 16.14 9.06 -3.44
C ARG A 128 16.34 9.95 -2.24
N ILE A 129 15.77 11.15 -2.34
CA ILE A 129 15.80 12.14 -1.26
C ILE A 129 14.37 12.41 -0.80
N ALA A 130 14.21 13.18 0.25
CA ALA A 130 12.89 13.48 0.81
C ALA A 130 12.05 14.26 -0.18
N GLY A 131 10.81 13.81 -0.38
CA GLY A 131 9.81 14.55 -1.12
C GLY A 131 8.92 15.33 -0.16
N PRO A 132 8.00 16.16 -0.70
CA PRO A 132 7.15 17.00 0.16
C PRO A 132 6.14 16.21 0.98
N ARG A 133 5.89 14.95 0.64
CA ARG A 133 4.92 14.11 1.34
C ARG A 133 5.56 13.00 2.15
N LEU A 134 6.86 13.11 2.43
CA LEU A 134 7.54 12.12 3.25
C LEU A 134 6.95 12.13 4.66
N PRO A 135 6.50 10.98 5.19
CA PRO A 135 5.99 10.93 6.55
C PRO A 135 7.10 11.01 7.58
N ASP A 136 6.72 11.18 8.83
CA ASP A 136 7.67 11.08 9.93
C ASP A 136 8.14 9.63 10.06
N ALA A 137 9.39 9.47 10.42
CA ALA A 137 9.98 8.14 10.54
C ALA A 137 9.44 7.37 11.77
#